data_49e8b2d7f5b0217b24e3f6a280a7d469
#
_entry.id   49e8b2d7f5b0217b24e3f6a280a7d469
#
_cell.length_a   1.000
_cell.length_b   1.000
_cell.length_c   1.000
_cell.angle_alpha   90.00
_cell.angle_beta   90.00
_cell.angle_gamma   90.00
#
_symmetry.space_group_name_H-M   'P 1'
#
loop_
_entity.id
_entity.type
_entity.pdbx_description
1 polymer ?
#
loop_
_entity_poly.entity_id
_entity_poly.type
_entity_poly.pdbx_seq_one_letter_code
_entity_poly.pdbx_strand_id
1 'polypeptide(L)'
;MPQITNIAIMTSGGDSPGMNAAIRAVVRTGIYCGLDVFGISRGYEGMIDGQIEQMHSHSVSNIIQRGGTILKTARSKRFMEYGGRLQAYQHLIDRKIDALVAIGGNGTFTGACLFDKEFNFPVIGLPGTIDNDLYGTDATIGYDTAVNTVVEAADKIRDTANSHERLFFLEVMGRDAGFIALRSGIACGAEFILVPETTTYIDNFARLLRHDWRRNKTSGIVVVAEGEEEGGAYEIAKKVKERIPELDTRVTVLGHVQRGGSPSAYDRVLASTLGHVAVKGLIEGERGAMAGIVDKKVVFTPFEKAIKHHKDINKELLEMSRILAL
;
A
#
# COMPACT_ATOMS: atom_id res chain seq x y z
N MET A 1 -24.30 19.93 12.67
CA MET A 1 -23.62 18.77 13.28
C MET A 1 -23.05 19.22 14.61
N PRO A 2 -22.93 18.37 15.64
CA PRO A 2 -22.20 18.73 16.84
C PRO A 2 -20.77 19.12 16.47
N GLN A 3 -20.21 20.09 17.16
CA GLN A 3 -18.86 20.57 16.93
C GLN A 3 -17.88 19.45 17.33
N ILE A 4 -17.00 19.02 16.40
CA ILE A 4 -15.93 18.06 16.69
C ILE A 4 -14.90 18.75 17.60
N THR A 5 -14.60 18.14 18.73
CA THR A 5 -13.59 18.61 19.70
C THR A 5 -12.49 17.59 19.92
N ASN A 6 -12.80 16.30 19.79
CA ASN A 6 -11.90 15.19 20.06
C ASN A 6 -11.88 14.24 18.87
N ILE A 7 -10.69 13.95 18.36
CA ILE A 7 -10.52 12.97 17.26
C ILE A 7 -9.57 11.85 17.66
N ALA A 8 -9.82 10.65 17.12
CA ALA A 8 -8.88 9.56 17.25
C ALA A 8 -8.20 9.26 15.93
N ILE A 9 -7.01 8.66 16.00
CA ILE A 9 -6.26 8.14 14.85
C ILE A 9 -5.77 6.73 15.11
N MET A 10 -5.86 5.87 14.12
CA MET A 10 -5.31 4.52 14.15
C MET A 10 -4.68 4.11 12.83
N THR A 11 -3.82 3.09 12.89
CA THR A 11 -3.34 2.33 11.73
C THR A 11 -3.88 0.91 11.82
N SER A 12 -4.33 0.34 10.70
CA SER A 12 -4.91 -1.00 10.65
C SER A 12 -4.51 -1.73 9.36
N GLY A 13 -4.43 -3.05 9.41
CA GLY A 13 -4.00 -3.87 8.27
C GLY A 13 -2.48 -4.02 8.18
N GLY A 14 -1.92 -4.10 6.98
CA GLY A 14 -0.47 -4.11 6.77
C GLY A 14 0.13 -2.72 6.96
N ASP A 15 1.34 -2.68 7.49
CA ASP A 15 2.09 -1.43 7.56
C ASP A 15 2.64 -1.00 6.20
N SER A 16 2.86 0.29 6.04
CA SER A 16 3.50 0.87 4.86
C SER A 16 4.37 2.07 5.23
N PRO A 17 5.48 2.31 4.50
CA PRO A 17 6.33 3.46 4.74
C PRO A 17 5.55 4.76 4.51
N GLY A 18 5.56 5.67 5.49
CA GLY A 18 4.80 6.92 5.43
C GLY A 18 3.61 6.99 6.39
N MET A 19 3.16 5.87 6.98
CA MET A 19 2.11 5.88 8.01
C MET A 19 2.45 6.83 9.17
N ASN A 20 3.70 6.85 9.63
CA ASN A 20 4.13 7.76 10.67
C ASN A 20 4.05 9.24 10.25
N ALA A 21 4.32 9.55 8.99
CA ALA A 21 4.16 10.90 8.46
C ALA A 21 2.68 11.33 8.46
N ALA A 22 1.76 10.41 8.12
CA ALA A 22 0.31 10.65 8.19
C ALA A 22 -0.16 10.85 9.64
N ILE A 23 0.27 9.99 10.57
CA ILE A 23 -0.04 10.14 12.01
C ILE A 23 0.42 11.51 12.50
N ARG A 24 1.67 11.89 12.17
CA ARG A 24 2.22 13.18 12.54
C ARG A 24 1.38 14.34 12.00
N ALA A 25 0.94 14.26 10.76
CA ALA A 25 0.15 15.30 10.12
C ALA A 25 -1.23 15.45 10.79
N VAL A 26 -1.92 14.34 11.04
CA VAL A 26 -3.23 14.33 11.73
C VAL A 26 -3.09 14.93 13.13
N VAL A 27 -2.13 14.45 13.92
CA VAL A 27 -1.95 14.95 15.31
C VAL A 27 -1.65 16.43 15.34
N ARG A 28 -0.71 16.90 14.53
CA ARG A 28 -0.32 18.32 14.52
C ARG A 28 -1.40 19.23 13.95
N THR A 29 -2.12 18.79 12.92
CA THR A 29 -3.24 19.56 12.39
C THR A 29 -4.39 19.62 13.38
N GLY A 30 -4.73 18.50 14.04
CA GLY A 30 -5.77 18.48 15.08
C GLY A 30 -5.46 19.47 16.20
N ILE A 31 -4.26 19.41 16.78
CA ILE A 31 -3.82 20.32 17.84
C ILE A 31 -3.84 21.79 17.34
N TYR A 32 -3.37 22.06 16.13
CA TYR A 32 -3.41 23.42 15.55
C TYR A 32 -4.84 23.95 15.40
N CYS A 33 -5.80 23.07 15.12
CA CYS A 33 -7.23 23.42 15.03
C CYS A 33 -7.95 23.44 16.39
N GLY A 34 -7.22 23.26 17.51
CA GLY A 34 -7.80 23.28 18.86
C GLY A 34 -8.49 21.98 19.26
N LEU A 35 -8.21 20.87 18.57
CA LEU A 35 -8.79 19.56 18.90
C LEU A 35 -7.87 18.78 19.85
N ASP A 36 -8.47 17.99 20.75
CA ASP A 36 -7.76 16.91 21.42
C ASP A 36 -7.63 15.71 20.50
N VAL A 37 -6.43 15.14 20.42
CA VAL A 37 -6.12 14.02 19.52
C VAL A 37 -5.72 12.79 20.33
N PHE A 38 -6.28 11.64 19.99
CA PHE A 38 -6.05 10.36 20.64
C PHE A 38 -5.49 9.34 19.66
N GLY A 39 -4.43 8.65 20.05
CA GLY A 39 -3.87 7.53 19.29
C GLY A 39 -4.43 6.21 19.76
N ILE A 40 -4.90 5.37 18.85
CA ILE A 40 -5.37 4.02 19.14
C ILE A 40 -4.25 3.04 18.73
N SER A 41 -3.70 2.33 19.70
CA SER A 41 -2.69 1.32 19.44
C SER A 41 -3.31 0.05 18.88
N ARG A 42 -2.61 -0.64 17.94
CA ARG A 42 -3.03 -1.92 17.35
C ARG A 42 -4.37 -1.88 16.58
N GLY A 43 -4.73 -0.72 16.05
CA GLY A 43 -5.89 -0.55 15.19
C GLY A 43 -7.22 -0.99 15.83
N TYR A 44 -8.05 -1.68 15.08
CA TYR A 44 -9.37 -2.13 15.56
C TYR A 44 -9.30 -3.04 16.78
N GLU A 45 -8.28 -3.89 16.90
CA GLU A 45 -8.12 -4.76 18.06
C GLU A 45 -7.89 -3.95 19.33
N GLY A 46 -6.98 -2.98 19.27
CA GLY A 46 -6.73 -2.09 20.39
C GLY A 46 -7.90 -1.13 20.70
N MET A 47 -8.70 -0.77 19.69
CA MET A 47 -9.92 0.01 19.89
C MET A 47 -10.94 -0.78 20.72
N ILE A 48 -11.09 -2.09 20.46
CA ILE A 48 -11.93 -3.01 21.27
C ILE A 48 -11.38 -3.14 22.68
N ASP A 49 -10.04 -3.19 22.84
CA ASP A 49 -9.39 -3.32 24.16
C ASP A 49 -9.25 -1.97 24.92
N GLY A 50 -9.71 -0.86 24.33
CA GLY A 50 -9.61 0.48 24.92
C GLY A 50 -8.18 1.03 25.02
N GLN A 51 -7.26 0.56 24.17
CA GLN A 51 -5.87 1.02 24.09
C GLN A 51 -5.78 2.38 23.37
N ILE A 52 -6.31 3.40 24.03
CA ILE A 52 -6.49 4.75 23.49
C ILE A 52 -5.79 5.73 24.44
N GLU A 53 -4.83 6.48 23.91
CA GLU A 53 -4.04 7.44 24.67
C GLU A 53 -4.05 8.82 24.00
N GLN A 54 -4.10 9.89 24.81
CA GLN A 54 -4.02 11.24 24.29
C GLN A 54 -2.63 11.51 23.68
N MET A 55 -2.60 12.13 22.52
CA MET A 55 -1.38 12.48 21.80
C MET A 55 -1.14 13.99 21.82
N HIS A 56 0.12 14.35 22.04
CA HIS A 56 0.59 15.72 22.03
C HIS A 56 1.57 15.95 20.87
N SER A 57 1.95 17.19 20.59
CA SER A 57 2.89 17.51 19.51
C SER A 57 4.25 16.81 19.65
N HIS A 58 4.69 16.55 20.90
CA HIS A 58 5.92 15.81 21.18
C HIS A 58 5.79 14.29 20.93
N SER A 59 4.57 13.73 21.06
CA SER A 59 4.31 12.29 20.79
C SER A 59 4.66 11.89 19.35
N VAL A 60 4.63 12.85 18.44
CA VAL A 60 4.93 12.66 17.01
C VAL A 60 6.20 13.37 16.55
N SER A 61 7.10 13.65 17.47
CA SER A 61 8.40 14.24 17.15
C SER A 61 9.34 13.18 16.56
N ASN A 62 10.11 13.58 15.53
CA ASN A 62 11.14 12.74 14.89
C ASN A 62 10.62 11.38 14.36
N ILE A 63 9.38 11.32 13.87
CA ILE A 63 8.79 10.09 13.29
C ILE A 63 8.56 10.14 11.78
N ILE A 64 8.63 11.32 11.14
CA ILE A 64 8.32 11.51 9.72
C ILE A 64 9.18 10.63 8.79
N GLN A 65 10.43 10.39 9.18
CA GLN A 65 11.39 9.57 8.43
C GLN A 65 11.35 8.08 8.80
N ARG A 66 10.57 7.69 9.82
CA ARG A 66 10.54 6.31 10.33
C ARG A 66 9.54 5.48 9.53
N GLY A 67 9.98 4.31 9.08
CA GLY A 67 9.10 3.28 8.53
C GLY A 67 8.20 2.63 9.59
N GLY A 68 7.30 1.77 9.14
CA GLY A 68 6.31 1.15 10.02
C GLY A 68 5.32 2.16 10.62
N THR A 69 4.77 1.85 11.78
CA THR A 69 3.80 2.71 12.49
C THR A 69 4.04 2.70 13.99
N ILE A 70 4.10 3.89 14.62
CA ILE A 70 4.24 4.02 16.08
C ILE A 70 3.01 3.54 16.84
N LEU A 71 1.82 3.57 16.20
CA LEU A 71 0.57 3.08 16.77
C LEU A 71 0.43 1.57 16.68
N LYS A 72 1.38 0.88 16.01
CA LYS A 72 1.30 -0.55 15.73
C LYS A 72 0.04 -0.91 14.94
N THR A 73 -0.04 -2.11 14.45
CA THR A 73 -1.20 -2.63 13.73
C THR A 73 -1.47 -4.07 14.10
N ALA A 74 -2.73 -4.49 14.01
CA ALA A 74 -3.13 -5.88 14.19
C ALA A 74 -4.33 -6.20 13.29
N ARG A 75 -4.45 -7.48 12.92
CA ARG A 75 -5.70 -7.99 12.35
C ARG A 75 -6.66 -8.27 13.48
N SER A 76 -7.93 -7.87 13.35
CA SER A 76 -8.97 -8.12 14.36
C SER A 76 -10.11 -8.94 13.76
N LYS A 77 -10.24 -10.19 14.20
CA LYS A 77 -11.43 -11.00 13.90
C LYS A 77 -12.62 -10.56 14.73
N ARG A 78 -12.38 -10.07 15.95
CA ARG A 78 -13.43 -9.56 16.85
C ARG A 78 -14.17 -8.37 16.27
N PHE A 79 -13.49 -7.51 15.50
CA PHE A 79 -14.12 -6.36 14.86
C PHE A 79 -15.04 -6.75 13.70
N MET A 80 -14.92 -7.95 13.14
CA MET A 80 -15.86 -8.47 12.14
C MET A 80 -17.24 -8.76 12.76
N GLU A 81 -17.30 -8.98 14.06
CA GLU A 81 -18.53 -9.20 14.82
C GLU A 81 -19.11 -7.89 15.37
N TYR A 82 -20.44 -7.77 15.38
CA TYR A 82 -21.12 -6.58 15.91
C TYR A 82 -20.74 -6.28 17.37
N GLY A 83 -20.63 -7.31 18.22
CA GLY A 83 -20.25 -7.15 19.63
C GLY A 83 -18.90 -6.49 19.82
N GLY A 84 -17.89 -6.84 18.98
CA GLY A 84 -16.58 -6.20 19.00
C GLY A 84 -16.66 -4.72 18.58
N ARG A 85 -17.41 -4.41 17.52
CA ARG A 85 -17.62 -3.02 17.09
C ARG A 85 -18.38 -2.19 18.12
N LEU A 86 -19.37 -2.78 18.78
CA LEU A 86 -20.11 -2.11 19.86
C LEU A 86 -19.19 -1.79 21.06
N GLN A 87 -18.32 -2.72 21.45
CA GLN A 87 -17.36 -2.50 22.52
C GLN A 87 -16.36 -1.39 22.14
N ALA A 88 -15.87 -1.41 20.92
CA ALA A 88 -15.01 -0.36 20.39
C ALA A 88 -15.68 1.03 20.39
N TYR A 89 -16.96 1.09 19.99
CA TYR A 89 -17.76 2.32 20.04
C TYR A 89 -17.91 2.86 21.47
N GLN A 90 -18.24 1.98 22.43
CA GLN A 90 -18.34 2.36 23.86
C GLN A 90 -17.05 3.05 24.34
N HIS A 91 -15.87 2.47 24.04
CA HIS A 91 -14.58 3.04 24.44
C HIS A 91 -14.29 4.41 23.82
N LEU A 92 -14.78 4.68 22.60
CA LEU A 92 -14.68 6.01 21.99
C LEU A 92 -15.60 7.01 22.69
N ILE A 93 -16.85 6.64 22.96
CA ILE A 93 -17.82 7.51 23.61
C ILE A 93 -17.41 7.82 25.05
N ASP A 94 -16.93 6.84 25.80
CA ASP A 94 -16.46 7.04 27.19
C ASP A 94 -15.31 8.07 27.26
N ARG A 95 -14.53 8.21 26.19
CA ARG A 95 -13.46 9.20 26.04
C ARG A 95 -13.90 10.47 25.31
N LYS A 96 -15.19 10.60 25.01
CA LYS A 96 -15.78 11.73 24.27
C LYS A 96 -15.11 11.97 22.92
N ILE A 97 -14.69 10.91 22.24
CA ILE A 97 -14.11 11.00 20.90
C ILE A 97 -15.25 11.12 19.90
N ASP A 98 -15.20 12.16 19.06
CA ASP A 98 -16.28 12.55 18.13
C ASP A 98 -16.08 11.97 16.73
N ALA A 99 -14.83 11.68 16.33
CA ALA A 99 -14.51 11.22 14.99
C ALA A 99 -13.20 10.41 14.95
N LEU A 100 -13.02 9.62 13.88
CA LEU A 100 -11.89 8.73 13.69
C LEU A 100 -11.19 8.99 12.34
N VAL A 101 -9.86 9.05 12.36
CA VAL A 101 -9.02 8.91 11.15
C VAL A 101 -8.43 7.51 11.14
N ALA A 102 -8.72 6.71 10.10
CA ALA A 102 -8.26 5.34 9.94
C ALA A 102 -7.28 5.22 8.77
N ILE A 103 -6.02 4.85 9.05
CA ILE A 103 -4.98 4.66 8.03
C ILE A 103 -4.87 3.17 7.70
N GLY A 104 -5.03 2.80 6.42
CA GLY A 104 -4.90 1.40 5.98
C GLY A 104 -5.43 1.16 4.57
N GLY A 105 -5.68 -0.11 4.24
CA GLY A 105 -6.16 -0.56 2.94
C GLY A 105 -7.64 -0.96 2.94
N ASN A 106 -8.05 -1.76 1.94
CA ASN A 106 -9.43 -2.23 1.70
C ASN A 106 -10.12 -2.78 2.97
N GLY A 107 -9.46 -3.67 3.71
CA GLY A 107 -10.03 -4.26 4.94
C GLY A 107 -10.28 -3.22 6.03
N THR A 108 -9.41 -2.22 6.15
CA THR A 108 -9.58 -1.11 7.09
C THR A 108 -10.79 -0.27 6.72
N PHE A 109 -10.97 0.04 5.44
CA PHE A 109 -12.11 0.84 4.98
C PHE A 109 -13.44 0.07 5.02
N THR A 110 -13.42 -1.24 4.82
CA THR A 110 -14.58 -2.10 5.06
C THR A 110 -15.05 -1.99 6.51
N GLY A 111 -14.13 -2.12 7.47
CA GLY A 111 -14.44 -1.94 8.89
C GLY A 111 -14.93 -0.52 9.22
N ALA A 112 -14.29 0.50 8.65
CA ALA A 112 -14.68 1.90 8.83
C ALA A 112 -16.09 2.20 8.28
N CYS A 113 -16.40 1.66 7.10
CA CYS A 113 -17.73 1.78 6.47
C CYS A 113 -18.84 1.16 7.33
N LEU A 114 -18.61 -0.04 7.87
CA LEU A 114 -19.56 -0.71 8.77
C LEU A 114 -19.73 0.09 10.05
N PHE A 115 -18.64 0.57 10.64
CA PHE A 115 -18.65 1.33 11.88
C PHE A 115 -19.41 2.66 11.76
N ASP A 116 -19.16 3.40 10.66
CA ASP A 116 -19.90 4.64 10.37
C ASP A 116 -21.41 4.38 10.20
N LYS A 117 -21.80 3.32 9.49
CA LYS A 117 -23.20 2.97 9.26
C LYS A 117 -23.93 2.52 10.52
N GLU A 118 -23.29 1.68 11.32
CA GLU A 118 -23.91 1.09 12.51
C GLU A 118 -24.09 2.11 13.65
N PHE A 119 -23.11 3.00 13.84
CA PHE A 119 -23.08 3.91 14.97
C PHE A 119 -23.24 5.38 14.59
N ASN A 120 -23.42 5.68 13.31
CA ASN A 120 -23.42 7.06 12.79
C ASN A 120 -22.17 7.86 13.27
N PHE A 121 -21.02 7.17 13.33
CA PHE A 121 -19.76 7.72 13.86
C PHE A 121 -18.86 8.18 12.70
N PRO A 122 -18.48 9.48 12.64
CA PRO A 122 -17.68 10.02 11.54
C PRO A 122 -16.32 9.36 11.42
N VAL A 123 -16.01 8.82 10.22
CA VAL A 123 -14.69 8.24 9.91
C VAL A 123 -14.19 8.80 8.59
N ILE A 124 -12.93 9.21 8.53
CA ILE A 124 -12.19 9.47 7.29
C ILE A 124 -11.03 8.46 7.20
N GLY A 125 -10.87 7.83 6.03
CA GLY A 125 -9.80 6.91 5.70
C GLY A 125 -8.62 7.59 5.02
N LEU A 126 -7.40 7.13 5.33
CA LEU A 126 -6.19 7.47 4.57
C LEU A 126 -5.62 6.20 3.93
N PRO A 127 -5.32 6.21 2.61
CA PRO A 127 -4.89 5.04 1.87
C PRO A 127 -3.44 4.64 2.23
N GLY A 128 -3.27 3.83 3.27
CA GLY A 128 -1.98 3.32 3.74
C GLY A 128 -1.78 1.87 3.34
N THR A 129 -1.24 1.63 2.15
CA THR A 129 -0.89 0.33 1.58
C THR A 129 0.15 0.49 0.48
N ILE A 130 1.05 -0.48 0.34
CA ILE A 130 2.02 -0.50 -0.76
C ILE A 130 1.42 -1.02 -2.07
N ASP A 131 0.27 -1.70 -2.02
CA ASP A 131 -0.31 -2.43 -3.16
C ASP A 131 -0.88 -1.49 -4.24
N ASN A 132 -1.20 -0.24 -3.89
CA ASN A 132 -1.76 0.83 -4.74
C ASN A 132 -3.05 0.42 -5.49
N ASP A 133 -3.83 -0.49 -4.89
CA ASP A 133 -5.01 -1.14 -5.45
C ASP A 133 -6.35 -0.45 -5.10
N LEU A 134 -6.30 0.65 -4.34
CA LEU A 134 -7.49 1.37 -3.87
C LEU A 134 -8.09 2.26 -4.96
N TYR A 135 -9.38 2.09 -5.21
CA TYR A 135 -10.12 2.97 -6.11
C TYR A 135 -10.32 4.36 -5.48
N GLY A 136 -10.21 5.42 -6.29
CA GLY A 136 -10.41 6.81 -5.85
C GLY A 136 -9.14 7.50 -5.36
N THR A 137 -7.98 6.94 -5.64
CA THR A 137 -6.68 7.61 -5.47
C THR A 137 -5.66 7.16 -6.51
N ASP A 138 -4.86 8.07 -7.00
CA ASP A 138 -3.76 7.76 -7.94
C ASP A 138 -2.61 7.06 -7.22
N ALA A 139 -2.34 7.43 -5.97
CA ALA A 139 -1.26 6.89 -5.17
C ALA A 139 -1.70 6.60 -3.73
N THR A 140 -1.18 5.50 -3.18
CA THR A 140 -1.33 5.13 -1.77
C THR A 140 -0.03 5.39 -1.02
N ILE A 141 -0.14 5.67 0.29
CA ILE A 141 1.01 5.94 1.17
C ILE A 141 1.86 4.66 1.30
N GLY A 142 3.12 4.74 0.89
CA GLY A 142 4.08 3.64 0.93
C GLY A 142 4.36 2.97 -0.41
N TYR A 143 3.53 3.22 -1.41
CA TYR A 143 3.70 2.64 -2.75
C TYR A 143 5.00 3.11 -3.43
N ASP A 144 5.26 4.42 -3.43
CA ASP A 144 6.47 4.97 -4.06
C ASP A 144 7.75 4.43 -3.40
N THR A 145 7.75 4.31 -2.08
CA THR A 145 8.87 3.72 -1.33
C THR A 145 9.07 2.25 -1.68
N ALA A 146 7.98 1.46 -1.79
CA ALA A 146 8.06 0.06 -2.17
C ALA A 146 8.64 -0.12 -3.59
N VAL A 147 8.20 0.70 -4.55
CA VAL A 147 8.76 0.72 -5.91
C VAL A 147 10.25 1.03 -5.89
N ASN A 148 10.69 2.06 -5.15
CA ASN A 148 12.11 2.41 -5.03
C ASN A 148 12.94 1.28 -4.41
N THR A 149 12.39 0.56 -3.41
CA THR A 149 13.04 -0.62 -2.81
C THR A 149 13.26 -1.72 -3.86
N VAL A 150 12.28 -1.97 -4.72
CA VAL A 150 12.43 -2.96 -5.81
C VAL A 150 13.47 -2.51 -6.81
N VAL A 151 13.46 -1.25 -7.24
CA VAL A 151 14.43 -0.70 -8.21
C VAL A 151 15.85 -0.82 -7.66
N GLU A 152 16.09 -0.44 -6.40
CA GLU A 152 17.40 -0.57 -5.77
C GLU A 152 17.88 -2.03 -5.72
N ALA A 153 16.98 -2.97 -5.45
CA ALA A 153 17.31 -4.39 -5.44
C ALA A 153 17.59 -4.92 -6.87
N ALA A 154 16.78 -4.49 -7.84
CA ALA A 154 16.94 -4.89 -9.24
C ALA A 154 18.27 -4.40 -9.83
N ASP A 155 18.71 -3.17 -9.51
CA ASP A 155 20.01 -2.65 -9.95
C ASP A 155 21.17 -3.51 -9.43
N LYS A 156 21.14 -3.90 -8.14
CA LYS A 156 22.13 -4.82 -7.56
C LYS A 156 22.11 -6.20 -8.21
N ILE A 157 20.92 -6.71 -8.55
CA ILE A 157 20.76 -7.99 -9.24
C ILE A 157 21.29 -7.90 -10.68
N ARG A 158 21.09 -6.78 -11.36
CA ARG A 158 21.57 -6.57 -12.74
C ARG A 158 23.09 -6.65 -12.82
N ASP A 159 23.81 -6.12 -11.86
CA ASP A 159 25.29 -6.21 -11.80
C ASP A 159 25.76 -7.68 -11.80
N THR A 160 25.15 -8.52 -10.97
CA THR A 160 25.49 -9.94 -10.91
C THR A 160 24.94 -10.74 -12.10
N ALA A 161 23.76 -10.36 -12.62
CA ALA A 161 23.18 -10.98 -13.82
C ALA A 161 24.11 -10.83 -15.01
N ASN A 162 24.63 -9.61 -15.24
CA ASN A 162 25.58 -9.33 -16.32
C ASN A 162 26.91 -10.07 -16.15
N SER A 163 27.41 -10.16 -14.91
CA SER A 163 28.70 -10.81 -14.63
C SER A 163 28.70 -12.33 -14.90
N HIS A 164 27.51 -12.95 -14.89
CA HIS A 164 27.38 -14.42 -14.99
C HIS A 164 26.47 -14.89 -16.13
N GLU A 165 26.02 -13.98 -17.01
CA GLU A 165 25.11 -14.29 -18.11
C GLU A 165 23.85 -15.05 -17.68
N ARG A 166 23.15 -14.50 -16.65
CA ARG A 166 22.00 -15.14 -15.98
C ARG A 166 20.70 -14.41 -16.21
N LEU A 167 19.60 -15.17 -16.19
CA LEU A 167 18.25 -14.65 -16.15
C LEU A 167 17.71 -14.70 -14.71
N PHE A 168 17.36 -13.53 -14.15
CA PHE A 168 16.76 -13.44 -12.83
C PHE A 168 15.25 -13.27 -12.93
N PHE A 169 14.53 -14.04 -12.12
CA PHE A 169 13.13 -13.84 -11.82
C PHE A 169 13.02 -13.14 -10.46
N LEU A 170 12.55 -11.91 -10.47
CA LEU A 170 12.43 -11.06 -9.29
C LEU A 170 10.96 -10.96 -8.87
N GLU A 171 10.60 -11.65 -7.77
CA GLU A 171 9.24 -11.58 -7.24
C GLU A 171 9.06 -10.35 -6.35
N VAL A 172 7.96 -9.65 -6.59
CA VAL A 172 7.58 -8.45 -5.85
C VAL A 172 6.17 -8.57 -5.27
N MET A 173 5.93 -7.86 -4.18
CA MET A 173 4.62 -7.80 -3.53
C MET A 173 3.59 -7.06 -4.37
N GLY A 174 2.34 -7.04 -3.94
CA GLY A 174 1.20 -6.37 -4.58
C GLY A 174 -0.10 -7.14 -4.41
N ARG A 175 -0.08 -8.31 -3.78
CA ARG A 175 -1.20 -9.24 -3.67
C ARG A 175 -1.75 -9.60 -5.04
N ASP A 176 -3.04 -9.26 -5.26
CA ASP A 176 -3.77 -9.54 -6.51
C ASP A 176 -3.61 -8.41 -7.54
N ALA A 177 -2.64 -7.50 -7.35
CA ALA A 177 -2.41 -6.33 -8.20
C ALA A 177 -0.94 -6.20 -8.64
N GLY A 178 -0.74 -5.90 -9.91
CA GLY A 178 0.58 -5.79 -10.54
C GLY A 178 1.19 -4.39 -10.54
N PHE A 179 0.70 -3.44 -9.75
CA PHE A 179 1.16 -2.05 -9.79
C PHE A 179 2.64 -1.88 -9.42
N ILE A 180 3.12 -2.57 -8.37
CA ILE A 180 4.54 -2.55 -7.99
C ILE A 180 5.38 -3.16 -9.10
N ALA A 181 4.98 -4.35 -9.61
CA ALA A 181 5.69 -5.04 -10.67
C ALA A 181 5.81 -4.18 -11.93
N LEU A 182 4.70 -3.59 -12.39
CA LEU A 182 4.68 -2.75 -13.59
C LEU A 182 5.59 -1.53 -13.44
N ARG A 183 5.42 -0.77 -12.34
CA ARG A 183 6.17 0.48 -12.16
C ARG A 183 7.66 0.24 -11.96
N SER A 184 8.02 -0.71 -11.10
CA SER A 184 9.42 -1.05 -10.84
C SER A 184 10.09 -1.73 -12.03
N GLY A 185 9.36 -2.62 -12.74
CA GLY A 185 9.87 -3.27 -13.92
C GLY A 185 10.21 -2.31 -15.05
N ILE A 186 9.36 -1.28 -15.29
CA ILE A 186 9.69 -0.20 -16.23
C ILE A 186 10.91 0.58 -15.73
N ALA A 187 10.93 0.95 -14.45
CA ALA A 187 11.98 1.79 -13.89
C ALA A 187 13.36 1.12 -13.89
N CYS A 188 13.43 -0.21 -13.71
CA CYS A 188 14.68 -0.97 -13.76
C CYS A 188 15.01 -1.54 -15.17
N GLY A 189 14.18 -1.27 -16.18
CA GLY A 189 14.38 -1.81 -17.54
C GLY A 189 14.31 -3.33 -17.59
N ALA A 190 13.31 -3.92 -16.93
CA ALA A 190 13.09 -5.37 -16.96
C ALA A 190 12.72 -5.83 -18.38
N GLU A 191 13.24 -6.99 -18.78
CA GLU A 191 12.96 -7.61 -20.08
C GLU A 191 11.50 -8.07 -20.17
N PHE A 192 10.94 -8.53 -19.05
CA PHE A 192 9.52 -8.92 -18.96
C PHE A 192 8.95 -8.51 -17.60
N ILE A 193 7.66 -8.19 -17.60
CA ILE A 193 6.88 -7.88 -16.41
C ILE A 193 5.63 -8.76 -16.44
N LEU A 194 5.48 -9.65 -15.45
CA LEU A 194 4.37 -10.57 -15.34
C LEU A 194 3.45 -10.08 -14.22
N VAL A 195 2.18 -9.84 -14.56
CA VAL A 195 1.18 -9.23 -13.66
C VAL A 195 -0.13 -9.99 -13.72
N PRO A 196 -0.88 -10.12 -12.61
CA PRO A 196 -2.12 -10.91 -12.55
C PRO A 196 -3.24 -10.36 -13.44
N GLU A 197 -3.17 -9.09 -13.86
CA GLU A 197 -4.17 -8.47 -14.73
C GLU A 197 -4.06 -8.92 -16.21
N THR A 198 -3.03 -9.69 -16.56
CA THR A 198 -2.84 -10.21 -17.91
C THR A 198 -2.48 -11.69 -17.88
N THR A 199 -3.17 -12.49 -18.68
CA THR A 199 -2.88 -13.92 -18.77
C THR A 199 -1.48 -14.18 -19.34
N THR A 200 -0.67 -14.91 -18.58
CA THR A 200 0.68 -15.34 -18.99
C THR A 200 0.61 -16.73 -19.62
N TYR A 201 0.81 -16.82 -20.93
CA TYR A 201 0.96 -18.09 -21.63
C TYR A 201 2.43 -18.53 -21.59
N ILE A 202 2.78 -19.47 -20.73
CA ILE A 202 4.17 -19.90 -20.48
C ILE A 202 4.90 -20.33 -21.75
N ASP A 203 4.24 -21.01 -22.69
CA ASP A 203 4.87 -21.43 -23.94
C ASP A 203 5.23 -20.25 -24.86
N ASN A 204 4.36 -19.24 -24.91
CA ASN A 204 4.64 -18.00 -25.63
C ASN A 204 5.75 -17.21 -24.95
N PHE A 205 5.72 -17.12 -23.64
CA PHE A 205 6.73 -16.44 -22.85
C PHE A 205 8.11 -17.11 -23.03
N ALA A 206 8.20 -18.42 -22.91
CA ALA A 206 9.43 -19.16 -23.16
C ALA A 206 9.94 -18.98 -24.61
N ARG A 207 9.06 -18.93 -25.60
CA ARG A 207 9.42 -18.67 -27.00
C ARG A 207 10.01 -17.26 -27.19
N LEU A 208 9.45 -16.24 -26.56
CA LEU A 208 9.96 -14.87 -26.59
C LEU A 208 11.32 -14.78 -25.92
N LEU A 209 11.48 -15.35 -24.73
CA LEU A 209 12.77 -15.44 -24.02
C LEU A 209 13.85 -16.10 -24.88
N ARG A 210 13.52 -17.24 -25.53
CA ARG A 210 14.48 -17.95 -26.39
C ARG A 210 14.88 -17.12 -27.60
N HIS A 211 13.94 -16.34 -28.16
CA HIS A 211 14.21 -15.46 -29.29
C HIS A 211 15.18 -14.33 -28.89
N ASP A 212 14.93 -13.70 -27.75
CA ASP A 212 15.75 -12.58 -27.26
C ASP A 212 17.15 -13.06 -26.85
N TRP A 213 17.25 -14.23 -26.20
CA TRP A 213 18.53 -14.85 -25.82
C TRP A 213 19.41 -15.17 -27.01
N ARG A 214 18.83 -15.56 -28.15
CA ARG A 214 19.55 -15.81 -29.41
C ARG A 214 20.05 -14.52 -30.08
N ARG A 215 19.54 -13.35 -29.71
CA ARG A 215 19.91 -12.03 -30.24
C ARG A 215 21.00 -11.31 -29.45
N ASN A 216 21.89 -12.04 -28.77
CA ASN A 216 22.99 -11.54 -27.96
C ASN A 216 22.57 -10.93 -26.59
N LYS A 217 21.35 -11.15 -26.08
CA LYS A 217 21.04 -10.89 -24.67
C LYS A 217 21.56 -12.09 -23.86
N THR A 218 22.56 -11.89 -23.02
CA THR A 218 23.16 -12.94 -22.18
C THR A 218 22.68 -12.87 -20.73
N SER A 219 22.03 -11.78 -20.34
CA SER A 219 21.51 -11.55 -18.98
C SER A 219 20.18 -10.80 -19.03
N GLY A 220 19.38 -10.89 -17.97
CA GLY A 220 18.11 -10.17 -17.89
C GLY A 220 17.40 -10.32 -16.55
N ILE A 221 16.37 -9.49 -16.36
CA ILE A 221 15.49 -9.50 -15.21
C ILE A 221 14.03 -9.63 -15.68
N VAL A 222 13.34 -10.63 -15.15
CA VAL A 222 11.89 -10.79 -15.26
C VAL A 222 11.29 -10.39 -13.92
N VAL A 223 10.50 -9.34 -13.88
CA VAL A 223 9.76 -8.94 -12.67
C VAL A 223 8.42 -9.69 -12.63
N VAL A 224 8.15 -10.35 -11.52
CA VAL A 224 6.96 -11.18 -11.32
C VAL A 224 6.17 -10.64 -10.13
N ALA A 225 4.90 -10.31 -10.33
CA ALA A 225 4.00 -10.00 -9.22
C ALA A 225 3.68 -11.28 -8.43
N GLU A 226 3.61 -11.21 -7.09
CA GLU A 226 3.31 -12.37 -6.25
C GLU A 226 1.93 -13.01 -6.52
N GLY A 227 0.99 -12.23 -7.09
CA GLY A 227 -0.36 -12.67 -7.48
C GLY A 227 -0.49 -13.20 -8.91
N GLU A 228 0.62 -13.46 -9.61
CA GLU A 228 0.61 -13.97 -10.99
C GLU A 228 -0.09 -15.34 -11.07
N GLU A 229 -0.99 -15.52 -12.06
CA GLU A 229 -1.83 -16.72 -12.20
C GLU A 229 -1.03 -18.02 -12.42
N GLU A 230 0.11 -17.94 -13.11
CA GLU A 230 0.99 -19.09 -13.36
C GLU A 230 1.84 -19.50 -12.14
N GLY A 231 1.70 -18.79 -11.03
CA GLY A 231 2.41 -18.95 -9.78
C GLY A 231 3.47 -17.87 -9.57
N GLY A 232 4.11 -17.90 -8.37
CA GLY A 232 5.21 -16.99 -8.07
C GLY A 232 6.46 -17.26 -8.91
N ALA A 233 7.49 -16.44 -8.71
CA ALA A 233 8.72 -16.49 -9.51
C ALA A 233 9.40 -17.86 -9.53
N TYR A 234 9.32 -18.65 -8.46
CA TYR A 234 9.87 -20.01 -8.44
C TYR A 234 9.17 -20.95 -9.40
N GLU A 235 7.83 -20.94 -9.45
CA GLU A 235 7.05 -21.81 -10.32
C GLU A 235 7.24 -21.41 -11.78
N ILE A 236 7.27 -20.12 -12.07
CA ILE A 236 7.49 -19.60 -13.42
C ILE A 236 8.90 -19.94 -13.89
N ALA A 237 9.93 -19.72 -13.07
CA ALA A 237 11.31 -20.07 -13.40
C ALA A 237 11.48 -21.57 -13.69
N LYS A 238 10.81 -22.44 -12.89
CA LYS A 238 10.79 -23.89 -13.11
C LYS A 238 10.16 -24.24 -14.46
N LYS A 239 8.97 -23.71 -14.75
CA LYS A 239 8.27 -23.94 -16.03
C LYS A 239 9.08 -23.47 -17.24
N VAL A 240 9.80 -22.34 -17.09
CA VAL A 240 10.73 -21.84 -18.13
C VAL A 240 11.92 -22.77 -18.30
N LYS A 241 12.53 -23.22 -17.20
CA LYS A 241 13.69 -24.12 -17.22
C LYS A 241 13.37 -25.48 -17.88
N GLU A 242 12.16 -26.00 -17.71
CA GLU A 242 11.70 -27.22 -18.38
C GLU A 242 11.65 -27.04 -19.92
N ARG A 243 11.37 -25.83 -20.42
CA ARG A 243 11.26 -25.49 -21.84
C ARG A 243 12.57 -25.05 -22.47
N ILE A 244 13.44 -24.44 -21.67
CA ILE A 244 14.74 -23.88 -22.10
C ILE A 244 15.80 -24.34 -21.09
N PRO A 245 16.23 -25.62 -21.14
CA PRO A 245 17.18 -26.18 -20.16
C PRO A 245 18.55 -25.50 -20.14
N GLU A 246 18.93 -24.84 -21.23
CA GLU A 246 20.21 -24.13 -21.39
C GLU A 246 20.28 -22.81 -20.60
N LEU A 247 19.15 -22.18 -20.24
CA LEU A 247 19.15 -20.94 -19.47
C LEU A 247 19.62 -21.15 -18.01
N ASP A 248 20.58 -20.35 -17.56
CA ASP A 248 20.94 -20.26 -16.14
C ASP A 248 19.99 -19.28 -15.46
N THR A 249 18.97 -19.82 -14.81
CA THR A 249 17.92 -19.04 -14.13
C THR A 249 18.19 -18.92 -12.64
N ARG A 250 17.89 -17.76 -12.07
CA ARG A 250 17.91 -17.50 -10.62
C ARG A 250 16.61 -16.85 -10.19
N VAL A 251 16.23 -17.06 -8.94
CA VAL A 251 15.03 -16.46 -8.36
C VAL A 251 15.42 -15.65 -7.14
N THR A 252 14.86 -14.47 -7.04
CA THR A 252 14.93 -13.62 -5.85
C THR A 252 13.53 -13.19 -5.48
N VAL A 253 13.10 -13.49 -4.25
CA VAL A 253 11.83 -13.04 -3.69
C VAL A 253 12.13 -11.91 -2.71
N LEU A 254 11.70 -10.69 -2.99
CA LEU A 254 11.96 -9.54 -2.11
C LEU A 254 11.12 -9.58 -0.85
N GLY A 255 9.87 -10.01 -0.95
CA GLY A 255 8.99 -10.15 0.21
C GLY A 255 8.88 -8.87 1.05
N HIS A 256 8.87 -9.02 2.38
CA HIS A 256 8.53 -7.97 3.35
C HIS A 256 9.52 -6.80 3.44
N VAL A 257 10.71 -6.85 2.83
CA VAL A 257 11.60 -5.66 2.76
C VAL A 257 10.93 -4.48 2.06
N GLN A 258 9.96 -4.75 1.18
CA GLN A 258 9.17 -3.73 0.48
C GLN A 258 8.20 -2.97 1.38
N ARG A 259 7.87 -3.49 2.57
CA ARG A 259 7.01 -2.83 3.56
C ARG A 259 7.76 -1.91 4.51
N GLY A 260 9.09 -2.06 4.57
CA GLY A 260 9.94 -1.36 5.51
C GLY A 260 10.70 -0.18 4.90
N GLY A 261 11.58 0.36 5.71
CA GLY A 261 12.48 1.43 5.32
C GLY A 261 11.94 2.83 5.55
N SER A 262 12.82 3.79 5.33
CA SER A 262 12.50 5.21 5.45
C SER A 262 11.62 5.64 4.27
N PRO A 263 10.45 6.27 4.49
CA PRO A 263 9.58 6.67 3.39
C PRO A 263 10.28 7.68 2.47
N SER A 264 10.03 7.56 1.18
CA SER A 264 10.51 8.50 0.16
C SER A 264 9.99 9.91 0.43
N ALA A 265 10.59 10.92 -0.20
CA ALA A 265 10.10 12.29 -0.11
C ALA A 265 8.65 12.39 -0.60
N TYR A 266 8.31 11.64 -1.67
CA TYR A 266 6.95 11.61 -2.20
C TYR A 266 5.95 11.08 -1.16
N ASP A 267 6.21 9.92 -0.56
CA ASP A 267 5.32 9.32 0.44
C ASP A 267 5.17 10.19 1.70
N ARG A 268 6.25 10.87 2.14
CA ARG A 268 6.16 11.80 3.27
C ARG A 268 5.25 12.98 2.98
N VAL A 269 5.36 13.58 1.78
CA VAL A 269 4.53 14.72 1.38
C VAL A 269 3.09 14.27 1.17
N LEU A 270 2.85 13.17 0.44
CA LEU A 270 1.53 12.58 0.24
C LEU A 270 0.83 12.31 1.57
N ALA A 271 1.50 11.58 2.47
CA ALA A 271 0.97 11.25 3.79
C ALA A 271 0.66 12.50 4.64
N SER A 272 1.53 13.51 4.59
CA SER A 272 1.33 14.77 5.30
C SER A 272 0.15 15.55 4.74
N THR A 273 0.00 15.62 3.42
CA THR A 273 -1.12 16.28 2.75
C THR A 273 -2.44 15.61 3.09
N LEU A 274 -2.51 14.28 2.95
CA LEU A 274 -3.73 13.53 3.23
C LEU A 274 -4.12 13.60 4.72
N GLY A 275 -3.14 13.51 5.63
CA GLY A 275 -3.40 13.65 7.07
C GLY A 275 -3.93 15.04 7.45
N HIS A 276 -3.38 16.09 6.85
CA HIS A 276 -3.88 17.47 7.03
C HIS A 276 -5.32 17.61 6.54
N VAL A 277 -5.59 17.15 5.32
CA VAL A 277 -6.91 17.28 4.70
C VAL A 277 -7.96 16.44 5.41
N ALA A 278 -7.61 15.26 5.94
CA ALA A 278 -8.55 14.44 6.71
C ALA A 278 -9.09 15.18 7.96
N VAL A 279 -8.21 15.86 8.69
CA VAL A 279 -8.65 16.66 9.86
C VAL A 279 -9.52 17.83 9.42
N LYS A 280 -9.14 18.55 8.37
CA LYS A 280 -9.96 19.64 7.83
C LYS A 280 -11.31 19.15 7.36
N GLY A 281 -11.34 18.04 6.60
CA GLY A 281 -12.58 17.44 6.13
C GLY A 281 -13.52 17.05 7.28
N LEU A 282 -13.01 16.42 8.37
CA LEU A 282 -13.82 16.13 9.55
C LEU A 282 -14.45 17.39 10.14
N ILE A 283 -13.68 18.48 10.29
CA ILE A 283 -14.18 19.76 10.81
C ILE A 283 -15.26 20.35 9.89
N GLU A 284 -15.11 20.20 8.57
CA GLU A 284 -16.03 20.68 7.54
C GLU A 284 -17.25 19.75 7.35
N GLY A 285 -17.26 18.59 8.02
CA GLY A 285 -18.40 17.64 8.02
C GLY A 285 -18.27 16.49 7.04
N GLU A 286 -17.10 16.31 6.40
CA GLU A 286 -16.82 15.13 5.58
C GLU A 286 -16.73 13.88 6.46
N ARG A 287 -17.28 12.76 5.97
CA ARG A 287 -17.31 11.50 6.69
C ARG A 287 -17.57 10.31 5.74
N GLY A 288 -17.33 9.10 6.23
CA GLY A 288 -17.63 7.87 5.48
C GLY A 288 -16.85 7.76 4.16
N ALA A 289 -15.68 8.39 4.09
CA ALA A 289 -14.91 8.53 2.85
C ALA A 289 -13.40 8.36 3.07
N MET A 290 -12.73 7.95 2.00
CA MET A 290 -11.28 7.95 1.90
C MET A 290 -10.81 9.29 1.30
N ALA A 291 -9.90 9.98 1.98
CA ALA A 291 -9.17 11.09 1.37
C ALA A 291 -8.08 10.54 0.46
N GLY A 292 -8.15 10.87 -0.81
CA GLY A 292 -7.20 10.43 -1.85
C GLY A 292 -6.75 11.58 -2.72
N ILE A 293 -5.87 11.31 -3.70
CA ILE A 293 -5.45 12.26 -4.73
C ILE A 293 -5.83 11.69 -6.10
N VAL A 294 -6.57 12.45 -6.88
CA VAL A 294 -6.91 12.15 -8.28
C VAL A 294 -6.57 13.38 -9.11
N ASP A 295 -5.80 13.20 -10.18
CA ASP A 295 -5.33 14.30 -11.04
C ASP A 295 -4.72 15.48 -10.25
N LYS A 296 -3.85 15.15 -9.27
CA LYS A 296 -3.17 16.11 -8.38
C LYS A 296 -4.10 16.89 -7.44
N LYS A 297 -5.39 16.54 -7.38
CA LYS A 297 -6.37 17.17 -6.49
C LYS A 297 -6.74 16.22 -5.37
N VAL A 298 -6.92 16.73 -4.18
CA VAL A 298 -7.48 15.94 -3.08
C VAL A 298 -8.97 15.73 -3.33
N VAL A 299 -9.41 14.49 -3.15
CA VAL A 299 -10.81 14.07 -3.28
C VAL A 299 -11.22 13.22 -2.08
N PHE A 300 -12.50 13.27 -1.73
CA PHE A 300 -13.09 12.36 -0.77
C PHE A 300 -13.94 11.33 -1.51
N THR A 301 -13.46 10.08 -1.54
CA THR A 301 -14.17 8.98 -2.19
C THR A 301 -14.94 8.18 -1.13
N PRO A 302 -16.28 8.06 -1.24
CA PRO A 302 -17.07 7.27 -0.28
C PRO A 302 -16.51 5.85 -0.13
N PHE A 303 -16.44 5.33 1.09
CA PHE A 303 -15.90 4.00 1.36
C PHE A 303 -16.57 2.91 0.53
N GLU A 304 -17.89 2.99 0.32
CA GLU A 304 -18.61 2.03 -0.52
C GLU A 304 -18.07 1.95 -1.94
N LYS A 305 -17.64 3.09 -2.52
CA LYS A 305 -17.03 3.13 -3.84
C LYS A 305 -15.59 2.64 -3.80
N ALA A 306 -14.81 3.10 -2.81
CA ALA A 306 -13.41 2.73 -2.66
C ALA A 306 -13.20 1.21 -2.46
N ILE A 307 -14.15 0.54 -1.75
CA ILE A 307 -14.09 -0.89 -1.47
C ILE A 307 -14.64 -1.74 -2.63
N LYS A 308 -15.68 -1.24 -3.32
CA LYS A 308 -16.41 -2.02 -4.33
C LYS A 308 -15.72 -2.05 -5.69
N HIS A 309 -15.03 -0.99 -6.03
CA HIS A 309 -14.36 -0.86 -7.32
C HIS A 309 -12.88 -1.23 -7.21
N HIS A 310 -12.37 -1.89 -8.25
CA HIS A 310 -10.94 -2.15 -8.39
C HIS A 310 -10.31 -1.03 -9.22
N LYS A 311 -9.05 -0.75 -8.95
CA LYS A 311 -8.23 0.13 -9.76
C LYS A 311 -7.63 -0.70 -10.89
N ASP A 312 -7.88 -0.29 -12.13
CA ASP A 312 -7.33 -0.98 -13.29
C ASP A 312 -5.84 -0.64 -13.47
N ILE A 313 -5.08 -1.65 -13.92
CA ILE A 313 -3.69 -1.43 -14.33
C ILE A 313 -3.64 -0.58 -15.60
N ASN A 314 -2.65 0.29 -15.71
CA ASN A 314 -2.48 1.12 -16.90
C ASN A 314 -1.95 0.29 -18.08
N LYS A 315 -2.83 0.02 -19.05
CA LYS A 315 -2.52 -0.80 -20.23
C LYS A 315 -1.50 -0.15 -21.16
N GLU A 316 -1.49 1.18 -21.24
CA GLU A 316 -0.51 1.92 -22.06
C GLU A 316 0.89 1.79 -21.48
N LEU A 317 1.04 1.86 -20.15
CA LEU A 317 2.33 1.60 -19.50
C LEU A 317 2.79 0.15 -19.68
N LEU A 318 1.86 -0.80 -19.67
CA LEU A 318 2.17 -2.22 -19.91
C LEU A 318 2.63 -2.45 -21.36
N GLU A 319 1.99 -1.80 -22.33
CA GLU A 319 2.42 -1.83 -23.72
C GLU A 319 3.78 -1.15 -23.89
N MET A 320 3.97 0.03 -23.31
CA MET A 320 5.24 0.74 -23.32
C MET A 320 6.37 -0.12 -22.76
N SER A 321 6.15 -0.86 -21.66
CA SER A 321 7.16 -1.73 -21.08
C SER A 321 7.66 -2.80 -22.08
N ARG A 322 6.74 -3.36 -22.87
CA ARG A 322 7.08 -4.35 -23.92
C ARG A 322 7.91 -3.73 -25.05
N ILE A 323 7.61 -2.49 -25.42
CA ILE A 323 8.36 -1.76 -26.45
C ILE A 323 9.78 -1.45 -25.96
N LEU A 324 9.92 -1.01 -24.71
CA LEU A 324 11.20 -0.63 -24.13
C LEU A 324 12.11 -1.82 -23.78
N ALA A 325 11.56 -3.02 -23.74
CA ALA A 325 12.31 -4.27 -23.52
C ALA A 325 13.05 -4.78 -24.77
N LEU A 326 12.81 -4.20 -25.97
CA LEU A 326 13.50 -4.52 -27.23
C LEU A 326 14.97 -4.06 -27.16
#